data_44f4988c926e5088d1123e92eeb523a5
#
_entry.id   44f4988c926e5088d1123e92eeb523a5
#
_cell.length_a   1.000
_cell.length_b   1.000
_cell.length_c   1.000
_cell.angle_alpha   90.00
_cell.angle_beta   90.00
_cell.angle_gamma   90.00
#
_symmetry.space_group_name_H-M   'P 1'
#
loop_
_entity.id
_entity.type
_entity.pdbx_description
1 polymer ?
#
loop_
_entity_poly.entity_id
_entity_poly.type
_entity_poly.pdbx_seq_one_letter_code
_entity_poly.pdbx_strand_id
1 'polypeptide(L)'
;MRIILLSGGSGKNLWPLSNGTRSKQFLRLLTAPDGGKESMLQRIVRQVEEAGLNVPITVATSQTQRDIVVNQLGNKVEVVTEPERRNTFPAIVLAASYLFFEKVCDPEESIVVMPCDSYTELSYYDCIKRMVKAIEANEAELMLMGIRPFDFSTDFGYIKTENSGGDFFRAVC
;
A
#
# COMPACT_ATOMS: atom_id res chain seq x y z
N MET A 1 8.89 -4.58 11.10
CA MET A 1 7.81 -4.09 10.20
C MET A 1 8.24 -4.18 8.74
N ARG A 2 7.32 -4.56 7.84
CA ARG A 2 7.47 -4.55 6.37
C ARG A 2 6.28 -3.90 5.70
N ILE A 3 6.43 -3.40 4.48
CA ILE A 3 5.35 -2.79 3.71
C ILE A 3 5.05 -3.64 2.48
N ILE A 4 3.78 -3.93 2.25
CA ILE A 4 3.25 -4.51 1.00
C ILE A 4 2.48 -3.40 0.27
N LEU A 5 2.94 -3.04 -0.94
CA LEU A 5 2.23 -2.13 -1.83
C LEU A 5 1.39 -2.93 -2.83
N LEU A 6 0.09 -2.74 -2.81
CA LEU A 6 -0.84 -3.38 -3.74
C LEU A 6 -0.91 -2.57 -5.04
N SER A 7 -0.46 -3.17 -6.14
CA SER A 7 -0.36 -2.52 -7.45
C SER A 7 -1.11 -3.26 -8.58
N GLY A 8 -2.13 -4.04 -8.24
CA GLY A 8 -2.87 -4.89 -9.19
C GLY A 8 -3.95 -4.21 -10.05
N GLY A 9 -4.08 -2.88 -10.05
CA GLY A 9 -5.14 -2.15 -10.74
C GLY A 9 -5.20 -2.39 -12.26
N SER A 10 -6.43 -2.47 -12.84
CA SER A 10 -6.65 -2.77 -14.27
C SER A 10 -6.25 -1.66 -15.24
N GLY A 11 -5.95 -0.47 -14.75
CA GLY A 11 -5.48 0.67 -15.54
C GLY A 11 -6.49 1.31 -16.49
N LYS A 12 -7.77 0.94 -16.42
CA LYS A 12 -8.78 1.42 -17.40
C LYS A 12 -9.30 2.84 -17.13
N ASN A 13 -9.15 3.35 -15.91
CA ASN A 13 -9.84 4.56 -15.46
C ASN A 13 -9.33 5.88 -16.06
N LEU A 14 -8.13 5.88 -16.67
CA LEU A 14 -7.54 7.07 -17.31
C LEU A 14 -7.26 6.83 -18.79
N TRP A 15 -8.05 5.99 -19.46
CA TRP A 15 -7.90 5.80 -20.89
C TRP A 15 -8.06 7.13 -21.63
N PRO A 16 -7.26 7.48 -22.67
CA PRO A 16 -6.22 6.65 -23.31
C PRO A 16 -4.83 6.71 -22.66
N LEU A 17 -4.63 7.46 -21.57
CA LEU A 17 -3.34 7.60 -20.90
C LEU A 17 -2.88 6.31 -20.22
N SER A 18 -3.83 5.51 -19.73
CA SER A 18 -3.58 4.23 -19.08
C SER A 18 -4.22 3.07 -19.86
N ASN A 19 -3.65 1.88 -19.70
CA ASN A 19 -4.14 0.63 -20.29
C ASN A 19 -3.79 -0.58 -19.39
N GLY A 20 -4.11 -1.80 -19.84
CA GLY A 20 -3.93 -3.02 -19.06
C GLY A 20 -2.48 -3.31 -18.61
N THR A 21 -1.49 -2.88 -19.40
CA THR A 21 -0.06 -3.04 -19.07
C THR A 21 0.51 -1.82 -18.36
N ARG A 22 -0.03 -0.64 -18.61
CA ARG A 22 0.41 0.64 -18.06
C ARG A 22 -0.74 1.29 -17.29
N SER A 23 -0.95 0.84 -16.05
CA SER A 23 -1.97 1.38 -15.16
C SER A 23 -1.63 2.78 -14.65
N LYS A 24 -2.63 3.49 -14.09
CA LYS A 24 -2.51 4.89 -13.63
C LYS A 24 -1.34 5.14 -12.68
N GLN A 25 -1.06 4.20 -11.79
CA GLN A 25 -0.02 4.31 -10.77
C GLN A 25 1.41 4.34 -11.33
N PHE A 26 1.60 3.94 -12.59
CA PHE A 26 2.89 3.97 -13.29
C PHE A 26 3.10 5.19 -14.20
N LEU A 27 2.07 6.02 -14.36
CA LEU A 27 2.16 7.22 -15.18
C LEU A 27 2.94 8.30 -14.42
N ARG A 28 4.01 8.82 -15.02
CA ARG A 28 4.83 9.90 -14.46
C ARG A 28 4.15 11.26 -14.66
N LEU A 29 3.04 11.47 -13.95
CA LEU A 29 2.22 12.69 -14.03
C LEU A 29 2.47 13.64 -12.86
N LEU A 30 3.03 13.15 -11.76
CA LEU A 30 3.28 13.96 -10.57
C LEU A 30 4.62 14.69 -10.71
N THR A 31 4.75 15.80 -10.00
CA THR A 31 6.01 16.54 -9.93
C THR A 31 6.71 16.18 -8.61
N ALA A 32 7.93 15.67 -8.71
CA ALA A 32 8.78 15.38 -7.57
C ALA A 32 9.40 16.67 -7.00
N PRO A 33 9.92 16.65 -5.75
CA PRO A 33 10.53 17.84 -5.12
C PRO A 33 11.72 18.43 -5.91
N ASP A 34 12.44 17.62 -6.66
CA ASP A 34 13.54 18.04 -7.54
C ASP A 34 13.08 18.66 -8.88
N GLY A 35 11.76 18.77 -9.09
CA GLY A 35 11.14 19.27 -10.33
C GLY A 35 11.00 18.22 -11.43
N GLY A 36 11.52 17.00 -11.24
CA GLY A 36 11.34 15.86 -12.15
C GLY A 36 9.91 15.34 -12.17
N LYS A 37 9.64 14.38 -13.08
CA LYS A 37 8.36 13.70 -13.15
C LYS A 37 8.43 12.34 -12.49
N GLU A 38 7.52 12.07 -11.55
CA GLU A 38 7.39 10.80 -10.87
C GLU A 38 6.00 10.18 -11.04
N SER A 39 5.93 8.85 -10.90
CA SER A 39 4.69 8.11 -10.83
C SER A 39 4.17 8.05 -9.38
N MET A 40 2.90 7.66 -9.20
CA MET A 40 2.34 7.44 -7.86
C MET A 40 3.15 6.39 -7.09
N LEU A 41 3.56 5.33 -7.76
CA LEU A 41 4.39 4.28 -7.16
C LEU A 41 5.76 4.82 -6.69
N GLN A 42 6.44 5.61 -7.53
CA GLN A 42 7.72 6.25 -7.17
C GLN A 42 7.54 7.22 -5.99
N ARG A 43 6.47 8.03 -6.01
CA ARG A 43 6.13 8.96 -4.93
C ARG A 43 5.97 8.24 -3.59
N ILE A 44 5.18 7.15 -3.54
CA ILE A 44 4.94 6.42 -2.28
C ILE A 44 6.25 5.89 -1.72
N VAL A 45 7.10 5.26 -2.54
CA VAL A 45 8.38 4.74 -2.07
C VAL A 45 9.26 5.87 -1.53
N ARG A 46 9.35 6.99 -2.23
CA ARG A 46 10.07 8.18 -1.76
C ARG A 46 9.51 8.70 -0.44
N GLN A 47 8.18 8.81 -0.31
CA GLN A 47 7.55 9.30 0.92
C GLN A 47 7.75 8.35 2.11
N VAL A 48 7.79 7.04 1.90
CA VAL A 48 8.17 6.07 2.94
C VAL A 48 9.58 6.35 3.45
N GLU A 49 10.54 6.58 2.53
CA GLU A 49 11.91 6.96 2.87
C GLU A 49 11.96 8.32 3.62
N GLU A 50 11.28 9.35 3.11
CA GLU A 50 11.21 10.70 3.71
C GLU A 50 10.55 10.70 5.10
N ALA A 51 9.58 9.84 5.32
CA ALA A 51 8.96 9.64 6.62
C ALA A 51 9.86 8.92 7.62
N GLY A 52 11.07 8.51 7.23
CA GLY A 52 12.00 7.77 8.07
C GLY A 52 11.61 6.31 8.30
N LEU A 53 10.77 5.75 7.44
CA LEU A 53 10.42 4.34 7.44
C LEU A 53 11.44 3.58 6.58
N ASN A 54 12.59 3.24 7.18
CA ASN A 54 13.64 2.47 6.51
C ASN A 54 13.35 0.96 6.59
N VAL A 55 12.30 0.53 5.92
CA VAL A 55 11.76 -0.84 5.98
C VAL A 55 11.71 -1.47 4.60
N PRO A 56 11.83 -2.80 4.50
CA PRO A 56 11.67 -3.50 3.24
C PRO A 56 10.27 -3.28 2.65
N ILE A 57 10.23 -3.00 1.34
CA ILE A 57 9.00 -2.79 0.59
C ILE A 57 8.85 -3.91 -0.44
N THR A 58 7.69 -4.55 -0.46
CA THR A 58 7.30 -5.55 -1.46
C THR A 58 6.14 -5.02 -2.28
N VAL A 59 6.25 -5.03 -3.59
CA VAL A 59 5.18 -4.63 -4.51
C VAL A 59 4.49 -5.87 -5.05
N ALA A 60 3.21 -6.04 -4.71
CA ALA A 60 2.35 -7.06 -5.30
C ALA A 60 1.70 -6.52 -6.57
N THR A 61 1.97 -7.12 -7.71
CA THR A 61 1.53 -6.65 -9.02
C THR A 61 1.20 -7.82 -9.97
N SER A 62 0.63 -7.54 -11.13
CA SER A 62 0.42 -8.57 -12.15
C SER A 62 1.72 -8.88 -12.90
N GLN A 63 1.81 -10.09 -13.47
CA GLN A 63 2.96 -10.51 -14.28
C GLN A 63 3.27 -9.51 -15.40
N THR A 64 2.24 -8.96 -16.05
CA THR A 64 2.41 -7.99 -17.16
C THR A 64 2.94 -6.62 -16.73
N GLN A 65 2.92 -6.31 -15.43
CA GLN A 65 3.35 -5.04 -14.87
C GLN A 65 4.69 -5.13 -14.13
N ARG A 66 5.24 -6.32 -13.98
CA ARG A 66 6.50 -6.57 -13.26
C ARG A 66 7.64 -5.70 -13.78
N ASP A 67 7.83 -5.69 -15.09
CA ASP A 67 8.98 -5.00 -15.70
C ASP A 67 8.89 -3.48 -15.50
N ILE A 68 7.68 -2.90 -15.52
CA ILE A 68 7.54 -1.45 -15.27
C ILE A 68 7.84 -1.10 -13.81
N VAL A 69 7.50 -1.95 -12.85
CA VAL A 69 7.89 -1.77 -11.43
C VAL A 69 9.40 -1.80 -11.29
N VAL A 70 10.07 -2.83 -11.85
CA VAL A 70 11.53 -2.98 -11.83
C VAL A 70 12.22 -1.79 -12.51
N ASN A 71 11.71 -1.34 -13.65
CA ASN A 71 12.27 -0.19 -14.38
C ASN A 71 12.11 1.13 -13.61
N GLN A 72 11.08 1.29 -12.79
CA GLN A 72 10.84 2.53 -12.05
C GLN A 72 11.54 2.57 -10.69
N LEU A 73 11.68 1.44 -10.02
CA LEU A 73 12.15 1.37 -8.64
C LEU A 73 13.48 0.60 -8.48
N GLY A 74 13.89 -0.16 -9.49
CA GLY A 74 15.13 -0.96 -9.44
C GLY A 74 15.11 -1.92 -8.25
N ASN A 75 16.22 -1.92 -7.52
CA ASN A 75 16.45 -2.78 -6.35
C ASN A 75 15.91 -2.19 -5.03
N LYS A 76 15.18 -1.07 -5.07
CA LYS A 76 14.58 -0.46 -3.86
C LYS A 76 13.43 -1.27 -3.30
N VAL A 77 12.83 -2.15 -4.09
CA VAL A 77 11.67 -2.94 -3.73
C VAL A 77 11.82 -4.39 -4.20
N GLU A 78 11.17 -5.29 -3.50
CA GLU A 78 10.91 -6.65 -3.96
C GLU A 78 9.62 -6.69 -4.78
N VAL A 79 9.50 -7.61 -5.72
CA VAL A 79 8.31 -7.72 -6.57
C VAL A 79 7.75 -9.13 -6.50
N VAL A 80 6.49 -9.23 -6.10
CA VAL A 80 5.70 -10.46 -6.14
C VAL A 80 4.64 -10.33 -7.22
N THR A 81 4.53 -11.32 -8.08
CA THR A 81 3.59 -11.29 -9.20
C THR A 81 2.41 -12.24 -8.99
N GLU A 82 1.21 -11.70 -9.15
CA GLU A 82 -0.01 -12.49 -9.18
C GLU A 82 -0.11 -13.23 -10.52
N PRO A 83 -0.31 -14.56 -10.52
CA PRO A 83 -0.56 -15.30 -11.78
C PRO A 83 -1.87 -14.87 -12.43
N GLU A 84 -2.89 -14.57 -11.63
CA GLU A 84 -4.19 -14.04 -12.05
C GLU A 84 -4.66 -12.98 -11.07
N ARG A 85 -5.38 -11.97 -11.57
CA ARG A 85 -6.00 -10.94 -10.72
C ARG A 85 -7.23 -11.50 -10.03
N ARG A 86 -7.18 -11.56 -8.70
CA ARG A 86 -8.27 -12.09 -7.87
C ARG A 86 -8.68 -11.15 -6.72
N ASN A 87 -8.61 -9.83 -6.96
CA ASN A 87 -8.90 -8.79 -5.98
C ASN A 87 -7.88 -8.70 -4.83
N THR A 88 -8.23 -7.93 -3.79
CA THR A 88 -7.33 -7.49 -2.73
C THR A 88 -6.86 -8.64 -1.84
N PHE A 89 -7.77 -9.46 -1.32
CA PHE A 89 -7.44 -10.49 -0.33
C PHE A 89 -6.43 -11.54 -0.85
N PRO A 90 -6.61 -12.15 -2.04
CA PRO A 90 -5.62 -13.08 -2.59
C PRO A 90 -4.26 -12.43 -2.85
N ALA A 91 -4.20 -11.15 -3.25
CA ALA A 91 -2.95 -10.42 -3.43
C ALA A 91 -2.19 -10.26 -2.09
N ILE A 92 -2.92 -9.93 -1.02
CA ILE A 92 -2.34 -9.83 0.34
C ILE A 92 -1.80 -11.19 0.78
N VAL A 93 -2.61 -12.25 0.66
CA VAL A 93 -2.20 -13.61 1.08
C VAL A 93 -0.97 -14.07 0.29
N LEU A 94 -0.95 -13.86 -1.02
CA LEU A 94 0.20 -14.22 -1.86
C LEU A 94 1.47 -13.48 -1.41
N ALA A 95 1.38 -12.16 -1.21
CA ALA A 95 2.54 -11.38 -0.78
C ALA A 95 3.01 -11.74 0.63
N ALA A 96 2.09 -11.95 1.57
CA ALA A 96 2.42 -12.40 2.92
C ALA A 96 3.05 -13.81 2.93
N SER A 97 2.51 -14.74 2.14
CA SER A 97 3.09 -16.08 1.97
C SER A 97 4.51 -16.02 1.37
N TYR A 98 4.73 -15.16 0.39
CA TYR A 98 6.06 -14.94 -0.17
C TYR A 98 7.03 -14.43 0.89
N LEU A 99 6.62 -13.46 1.71
CA LEU A 99 7.46 -12.96 2.79
C LEU A 99 7.78 -14.04 3.81
N PHE A 100 6.81 -14.85 4.16
CA PHE A 100 6.96 -15.90 5.16
C PHE A 100 7.83 -17.06 4.65
N PHE A 101 7.54 -17.62 3.47
CA PHE A 101 8.19 -18.83 2.98
C PHE A 101 9.49 -18.57 2.20
N GLU A 102 9.53 -17.51 1.37
CA GLU A 102 10.69 -17.24 0.51
C GLU A 102 11.69 -16.27 1.17
N LYS A 103 11.20 -15.33 1.96
CA LYS A 103 12.07 -14.35 2.65
C LYS A 103 12.37 -14.73 4.09
N VAL A 104 11.73 -15.78 4.58
CA VAL A 104 11.93 -16.30 5.96
C VAL A 104 11.79 -15.16 6.99
N CYS A 105 10.76 -14.32 6.83
CA CYS A 105 10.48 -13.23 7.75
C CYS A 105 9.97 -13.77 9.09
N ASP A 106 10.25 -13.03 10.15
CA ASP A 106 9.72 -13.37 11.46
C ASP A 106 8.18 -13.38 11.43
N PRO A 107 7.51 -14.47 11.88
CA PRO A 107 6.05 -14.53 11.95
C PRO A 107 5.42 -13.41 12.79
N GLU A 108 6.13 -12.89 13.77
CA GLU A 108 5.68 -11.78 14.64
C GLU A 108 5.96 -10.39 14.04
N GLU A 109 6.58 -10.32 12.86
CA GLU A 109 6.87 -9.05 12.21
C GLU A 109 5.60 -8.39 11.66
N SER A 110 5.32 -7.17 12.09
CA SER A 110 4.15 -6.41 11.62
C SER A 110 4.22 -6.14 10.10
N ILE A 111 3.13 -6.38 9.40
CA ILE A 111 2.98 -6.09 7.98
C ILE A 111 1.99 -4.95 7.76
N VAL A 112 2.42 -3.92 7.05
CA VAL A 112 1.57 -2.81 6.62
C VAL A 112 1.18 -3.03 5.16
N VAL A 113 -0.11 -3.11 4.88
CA VAL A 113 -0.64 -3.24 3.51
C VAL A 113 -1.21 -1.92 3.06
N MET A 114 -0.73 -1.40 1.91
CA MET A 114 -1.13 -0.11 1.38
C MET A 114 -1.44 -0.19 -0.12
N PRO A 115 -2.43 0.56 -0.64
CA PRO A 115 -2.58 0.76 -2.07
C PRO A 115 -1.46 1.67 -2.59
N CYS A 116 -1.03 1.46 -3.85
CA CYS A 116 0.01 2.29 -4.48
C CYS A 116 -0.54 3.46 -5.31
N ASP A 117 -1.84 3.70 -5.27
CA ASP A 117 -2.54 4.68 -6.10
C ASP A 117 -3.20 5.81 -5.30
N SER A 118 -2.93 5.90 -4.01
CA SER A 118 -3.39 6.97 -3.13
C SER A 118 -2.44 8.17 -3.17
N TYR A 119 -3.02 9.37 -3.15
CA TYR A 119 -2.28 10.60 -2.93
C TYR A 119 -2.34 10.95 -1.45
N THR A 120 -1.20 10.89 -0.77
CA THR A 120 -1.09 11.11 0.68
C THR A 120 -0.05 12.17 1.00
N GLU A 121 -0.17 12.76 2.19
CA GLU A 121 0.84 13.65 2.79
C GLU A 121 1.72 12.85 3.76
N LEU A 122 2.82 13.45 4.23
CA LEU A 122 3.74 12.79 5.17
C LEU A 122 3.07 12.42 6.50
N SER A 123 2.08 13.19 6.95
CA SER A 123 1.27 12.89 8.15
C SER A 123 0.55 11.54 8.11
N TYR A 124 0.26 11.03 6.91
CA TYR A 124 -0.28 9.67 6.72
C TYR A 124 0.67 8.61 7.27
N TYR A 125 1.97 8.76 7.05
CA TYR A 125 2.98 7.80 7.52
C TYR A 125 3.21 7.89 9.03
N ASP A 126 2.97 9.04 9.66
CA ASP A 126 2.98 9.15 11.12
C ASP A 126 1.82 8.37 11.75
N CYS A 127 0.65 8.36 11.10
CA CYS A 127 -0.46 7.51 11.50
C CYS A 127 -0.08 6.02 11.41
N ILE A 128 0.57 5.58 10.32
CA ILE A 128 1.08 4.21 10.18
C ILE A 128 2.03 3.85 11.32
N LYS A 129 2.98 4.72 11.65
CA LYS A 129 3.92 4.48 12.77
C LYS A 129 3.20 4.27 14.10
N ARG A 130 2.14 5.05 14.36
CA ARG A 130 1.31 4.91 15.57
C ARG A 130 0.56 3.59 15.57
N MET A 131 -0.04 3.21 14.44
CA MET A 131 -0.74 1.92 14.29
C MET A 131 0.20 0.74 14.54
N VAL A 132 1.39 0.76 13.95
CA VAL A 132 2.38 -0.31 14.15
C VAL A 132 2.80 -0.41 15.61
N LYS A 133 3.05 0.71 16.29
CA LYS A 133 3.37 0.71 17.73
C LYS A 133 2.25 0.08 18.57
N ALA A 134 0.99 0.33 18.25
CA ALA A 134 -0.14 -0.27 18.95
C ALA A 134 -0.23 -1.79 18.71
N ILE A 135 0.01 -2.26 17.49
CA ILE A 135 0.12 -3.70 17.17
C ILE A 135 1.26 -4.33 17.98
N GLU A 136 2.45 -3.74 17.97
CA GLU A 136 3.62 -4.22 18.70
C GLU A 136 3.42 -4.20 20.23
N ALA A 137 2.55 -3.32 20.74
CA ALA A 137 2.12 -3.28 22.13
C ALA A 137 0.98 -4.26 22.45
N ASN A 138 0.55 -5.10 21.50
CA ASN A 138 -0.57 -6.04 21.62
C ASN A 138 -1.92 -5.36 21.96
N GLU A 139 -2.14 -4.11 21.54
CA GLU A 139 -3.42 -3.43 21.69
C GLU A 139 -4.47 -3.94 20.70
N ALA A 140 -4.03 -4.48 19.55
CA ALA A 140 -4.87 -5.11 18.54
C ALA A 140 -4.07 -6.07 17.67
N GLU A 141 -4.72 -7.11 17.13
CA GLU A 141 -4.11 -8.02 16.14
C GLU A 141 -4.19 -7.47 14.70
N LEU A 142 -5.19 -6.63 14.44
CA LEU A 142 -5.42 -6.00 13.13
C LEU A 142 -5.89 -4.56 13.33
N MET A 143 -5.30 -3.65 12.57
CA MET A 143 -5.73 -2.25 12.53
C MET A 143 -6.06 -1.81 11.12
N LEU A 144 -7.08 -0.98 10.98
CA LEU A 144 -7.51 -0.38 9.72
C LEU A 144 -7.37 1.14 9.81
N MET A 145 -6.85 1.75 8.74
CA MET A 145 -6.86 3.20 8.60
C MET A 145 -8.15 3.63 7.91
N GLY A 146 -9.03 4.28 8.66
CA GLY A 146 -10.26 4.87 8.14
C GLY A 146 -10.07 6.34 7.81
N ILE A 147 -10.83 6.83 6.83
CA ILE A 147 -10.94 8.24 6.48
C ILE A 147 -12.34 8.72 6.88
N ARG A 148 -12.43 9.89 7.50
CA ARG A 148 -13.77 10.47 7.79
C ARG A 148 -14.48 10.74 6.48
N PRO A 149 -15.71 10.21 6.29
CA PRO A 149 -16.47 10.49 5.09
C PRO A 149 -16.82 11.98 5.06
N PHE A 150 -16.59 12.61 3.92
CA PHE A 150 -17.00 14.00 3.64
C PHE A 150 -18.22 14.04 2.74
N ASP A 151 -18.60 12.92 2.16
CA ASP A 151 -19.80 12.76 1.33
C ASP A 151 -20.32 11.31 1.46
N PHE A 152 -21.60 11.10 1.11
CA PHE A 152 -22.21 9.75 1.11
C PHE A 152 -22.05 9.15 -0.28
N SER A 153 -21.30 8.06 -0.39
CA SER A 153 -21.10 7.31 -1.62
C SER A 153 -21.39 5.83 -1.40
N THR A 154 -22.02 5.21 -2.37
CA THR A 154 -22.19 3.73 -2.41
C THR A 154 -20.98 3.00 -2.97
N ASP A 155 -19.97 3.73 -3.45
CA ASP A 155 -18.76 3.16 -4.03
C ASP A 155 -17.73 2.74 -2.97
N PHE A 156 -17.92 3.14 -1.71
CA PHE A 156 -17.03 2.86 -0.60
C PHE A 156 -17.68 2.00 0.47
N GLY A 157 -16.87 1.20 1.14
CA GLY A 157 -17.24 0.56 2.40
C GLY A 157 -17.13 1.55 3.57
N TYR A 158 -18.01 1.40 4.56
CA TYR A 158 -18.00 2.21 5.78
C TYR A 158 -17.62 1.34 6.97
N ILE A 159 -16.72 1.84 7.81
CA ILE A 159 -16.35 1.20 9.07
C ILE A 159 -17.21 1.81 10.18
N LYS A 160 -18.09 1.01 10.78
CA LYS A 160 -18.80 1.41 12.00
C LYS A 160 -17.83 1.29 13.17
N THR A 161 -17.73 2.34 13.97
CA THR A 161 -16.79 2.40 15.08
C THR A 161 -17.49 2.69 16.41
N GLU A 162 -16.91 2.17 17.47
CA GLU A 162 -17.22 2.54 18.85
C GLU A 162 -15.99 3.18 19.51
N ASN A 163 -16.22 4.15 20.39
CA ASN A 163 -15.12 4.79 21.12
C ASN A 163 -14.56 3.82 22.15
N SER A 164 -13.27 3.56 22.10
CA SER A 164 -12.55 2.68 23.03
C SER A 164 -11.82 3.44 24.15
N GLY A 165 -11.97 4.77 24.20
CA GLY A 165 -11.35 5.61 25.23
C GLY A 165 -9.86 5.93 25.03
N GLY A 166 -9.31 5.58 23.87
CA GLY A 166 -7.91 5.82 23.48
C GLY A 166 -7.79 6.57 22.14
N ASP A 167 -6.61 6.52 21.57
CA ASP A 167 -6.26 7.12 20.27
C ASP A 167 -6.91 6.39 19.06
N PHE A 168 -7.44 5.19 19.29
CA PHE A 168 -8.01 4.32 18.27
C PHE A 168 -9.47 3.99 18.59
N PHE A 169 -10.23 3.70 17.55
CA PHE A 169 -11.62 3.28 17.66
C PHE A 169 -11.73 1.78 17.42
N ARG A 170 -12.64 1.14 18.14
CA ARG A 170 -12.97 -0.27 17.88
C ARG A 170 -13.90 -0.35 16.66
N ALA A 171 -13.50 -1.14 15.65
CA ALA A 171 -14.40 -1.48 14.55
C ALA A 171 -15.43 -2.51 15.03
N VAL A 172 -16.70 -2.31 14.69
CA VAL A 172 -17.80 -3.21 15.01
C VAL A 172 -18.50 -3.65 13.72
N CYS A 173 -18.93 -4.92 13.69
CA CYS A 173 -19.68 -5.50 12.59
C CYS A 173 -21.15 -5.06 12.59
#